data_a6fb2da02144f3e8d25eb8285517e2c4
#
_entry.id   a6fb2da02144f3e8d25eb8285517e2c4
#
_cell.length_a   1.000
_cell.length_b   1.000
_cell.length_c   1.000
_cell.angle_alpha   90.00
_cell.angle_beta   90.00
_cell.angle_gamma   90.00
#
_symmetry.space_group_name_H-M   'P 1'
#
loop_
_entity.id
_entity.type
_entity.pdbx_description
1 polymer ?
#
loop_
_entity_poly.entity_id
_entity_poly.type
_entity_poly.pdbx_seq_one_letter_code
_entity_poly.pdbx_strand_id
1 'polypeptide(L)'
;VGTGLFKGNLSGVNSLMFDDQDELNSAFSVQYSFVNIGSFIGTTFVVLLADSQGYQFLLLIAGILLLVDAVWFLANGKALGNKGKEPFKKDQRSFVDKDKKAAEESKPLTTGDKKRVFAIIIVTLLSAIFWIAWYMSYNVVYYYFGFGDSSEFLNWADWSLFGWKIPQTSYFDSLNALTCIVLGPVFAIVWAKMAARPKGDMSMFKKTAIGIFLVGLSYVAMVLANIIRGDGQCSWFWVILIALLMSVGEMIFSPLGNSFISMFAPAKLMGLLLGFWPIAVFIATLIYPSLYGALDAGSRAGKFNLYYGIIAAVVIVCAVLLYAFSGKLDKLADE
;
A
#
# COMPACT_ATOMS: atom_id res chain seq x y z
N VAL A 1 -2.15 19.26 -0.45
CA VAL A 1 -0.92 20.05 -0.71
C VAL A 1 0.15 19.69 0.32
N GLY A 2 -0.10 19.84 1.64
CA GLY A 2 0.90 19.57 2.69
C GLY A 2 1.53 18.19 2.60
N THR A 3 0.73 17.13 2.41
CA THR A 3 1.23 15.75 2.27
C THR A 3 2.16 15.59 1.06
N GLY A 4 1.83 16.22 -0.07
CA GLY A 4 2.68 16.20 -1.27
C GLY A 4 4.02 16.89 -1.06
N LEU A 5 4.03 18.01 -0.35
CA LEU A 5 5.26 18.72 0.00
C LEU A 5 6.13 17.93 0.99
N PHE A 6 5.50 17.18 1.91
CA PHE A 6 6.22 16.47 2.96
C PHE A 6 6.74 15.10 2.49
N LYS A 7 5.85 14.19 2.03
CA LYS A 7 6.22 12.78 1.76
C LYS A 7 7.33 12.61 0.74
N GLY A 8 7.24 13.32 -0.39
CA GLY A 8 8.24 13.21 -1.45
C GLY A 8 9.61 13.73 -1.01
N ASN A 9 9.62 14.86 -0.34
CA ASN A 9 10.85 15.48 0.13
C ASN A 9 11.51 14.69 1.26
N LEU A 10 10.72 14.14 2.20
CA LEU A 10 11.26 13.32 3.27
C LEU A 10 11.98 12.07 2.75
N SER A 11 11.35 11.36 1.82
CA SER A 11 11.98 10.19 1.17
C SER A 11 13.23 10.58 0.40
N GLY A 12 13.20 11.74 -0.26
CA GLY A 12 14.36 12.28 -0.96
C GLY A 12 15.53 12.61 0.00
N VAL A 13 15.25 13.32 1.09
CA VAL A 13 16.27 13.64 2.10
C VAL A 13 16.82 12.35 2.72
N ASN A 14 15.95 11.38 3.07
CA ASN A 14 16.39 10.07 3.56
C ASN A 14 17.35 9.39 2.60
N SER A 15 17.08 9.44 1.29
CA SER A 15 17.96 8.85 0.27
C SER A 15 19.33 9.52 0.15
N LEU A 16 19.48 10.76 0.61
CA LEU A 16 20.75 11.47 0.62
C LEU A 16 21.60 11.22 1.88
N MET A 17 21.01 10.60 2.91
CA MET A 17 21.72 10.35 4.18
C MET A 17 22.68 9.16 4.08
N PHE A 18 22.47 8.24 3.14
CA PHE A 18 23.20 6.99 3.02
C PHE A 18 23.95 6.94 1.68
N ASP A 19 25.19 6.51 1.74
CA ASP A 19 26.08 6.41 0.58
C ASP A 19 26.13 4.98 0.00
N ASP A 20 25.70 3.99 0.78
CA ASP A 20 25.63 2.60 0.38
C ASP A 20 24.18 2.17 0.06
N GLN A 21 24.01 1.29 -0.95
CA GLN A 21 22.68 0.86 -1.41
C GLN A 21 21.98 -0.05 -0.38
N ASP A 22 22.72 -0.88 0.34
CA ASP A 22 22.14 -1.80 1.33
C ASP A 22 21.72 -1.04 2.59
N GLU A 23 22.52 -0.04 3.00
CA GLU A 23 22.16 0.88 4.08
C GLU A 23 20.91 1.68 3.70
N LEU A 24 20.81 2.16 2.47
CA LEU A 24 19.65 2.88 1.95
C LEU A 24 18.38 2.01 1.97
N ASN A 25 18.47 0.76 1.51
CA ASN A 25 17.36 -0.18 1.54
C ASN A 25 16.89 -0.44 2.99
N SER A 26 17.84 -0.59 3.91
CA SER A 26 17.56 -0.74 5.34
C SER A 26 16.87 0.49 5.92
N ALA A 27 17.33 1.70 5.56
CA ALA A 27 16.75 2.96 6.02
C ALA A 27 15.30 3.14 5.53
N PHE A 28 15.00 2.79 4.28
CA PHE A 28 13.62 2.80 3.78
C PHE A 28 12.73 1.77 4.48
N SER A 29 13.26 0.59 4.79
CA SER A 29 12.54 -0.42 5.56
C SER A 29 12.20 0.06 6.97
N VAL A 30 13.15 0.72 7.64
CA VAL A 30 12.93 1.34 8.94
C VAL A 30 11.91 2.47 8.85
N GLN A 31 12.02 3.34 7.85
CA GLN A 31 11.03 4.41 7.61
C GLN A 31 9.62 3.83 7.43
N TYR A 32 9.46 2.78 6.65
CA TYR A 32 8.18 2.10 6.44
C TYR A 32 7.63 1.52 7.75
N SER A 33 8.49 0.92 8.58
CA SER A 33 8.11 0.40 9.89
C SER A 33 7.60 1.50 10.82
N PHE A 34 8.27 2.66 10.87
CA PHE A 34 7.80 3.80 11.66
C PHE A 34 6.45 4.35 11.18
N VAL A 35 6.20 4.39 9.87
CA VAL A 35 4.89 4.78 9.31
C VAL A 35 3.80 3.82 9.83
N ASN A 36 4.04 2.52 9.78
CA ASN A 36 3.07 1.52 10.26
C ASN A 36 2.89 1.56 11.79
N ILE A 37 3.96 1.79 12.57
CA ILE A 37 3.86 2.01 14.02
C ILE A 37 2.99 3.23 14.32
N GLY A 38 3.21 4.34 13.63
CA GLY A 38 2.40 5.55 13.77
C GLY A 38 0.93 5.32 13.40
N SER A 39 0.68 4.58 12.30
CA SER A 39 -0.66 4.18 11.90
C SER A 39 -1.33 3.31 12.97
N PHE A 40 -0.62 2.30 13.50
CA PHE A 40 -1.12 1.43 14.57
C PHE A 40 -1.50 2.23 15.83
N ILE A 41 -0.64 3.15 16.27
CA ILE A 41 -0.92 4.00 17.44
C ILE A 41 -2.13 4.89 17.17
N GLY A 42 -2.20 5.52 15.99
CA GLY A 42 -3.29 6.41 15.60
C GLY A 42 -4.63 5.71 15.56
N THR A 43 -4.72 4.58 14.88
CA THR A 43 -5.97 3.84 14.69
C THR A 43 -6.39 3.02 15.91
N THR A 44 -5.46 2.72 16.83
CA THR A 44 -5.76 1.91 18.04
C THR A 44 -6.07 2.76 19.25
N PHE A 45 -5.25 3.78 19.51
CA PHE A 45 -5.30 4.54 20.75
C PHE A 45 -5.82 5.97 20.55
N VAL A 46 -5.33 6.67 19.51
CA VAL A 46 -5.69 8.08 19.31
C VAL A 46 -7.14 8.22 18.87
N VAL A 47 -7.68 7.25 18.13
CA VAL A 47 -9.10 7.26 17.72
C VAL A 47 -10.07 7.27 18.91
N LEU A 48 -9.70 6.68 20.07
CA LEU A 48 -10.54 6.68 21.27
C LEU A 48 -10.77 8.09 21.81
N LEU A 49 -9.90 9.03 21.48
CA LEU A 49 -10.10 10.43 21.85
C LEU A 49 -11.28 11.06 21.10
N ALA A 50 -11.59 10.58 19.90
CA ALA A 50 -12.75 11.06 19.14
C ALA A 50 -14.08 10.72 19.85
N ASP A 51 -14.16 9.53 20.45
CA ASP A 51 -15.36 9.09 21.18
C ASP A 51 -15.57 9.86 22.49
N SER A 52 -14.46 10.12 23.21
CA SER A 52 -14.53 10.75 24.53
C SER A 52 -14.60 12.27 24.46
N GLN A 53 -13.94 12.90 23.47
CA GLN A 53 -13.74 14.35 23.38
C GLN A 53 -14.24 14.94 22.06
N GLY A 54 -14.67 14.10 21.12
CA GLY A 54 -15.11 14.49 19.78
C GLY A 54 -13.97 14.68 18.76
N TYR A 55 -14.36 14.67 17.49
CA TYR A 55 -13.40 14.77 16.35
C TYR A 55 -12.63 16.10 16.33
N GLN A 56 -13.20 17.19 16.81
CA GLN A 56 -12.50 18.48 16.86
C GLN A 56 -11.28 18.43 17.77
N PHE A 57 -11.42 17.78 18.93
CA PHE A 57 -10.31 17.59 19.86
C PHE A 57 -9.23 16.68 19.26
N LEU A 58 -9.62 15.59 18.60
CA LEU A 58 -8.70 14.69 17.90
C LEU A 58 -7.89 15.45 16.83
N LEU A 59 -8.54 16.29 16.01
CA LEU A 59 -7.88 17.09 15.00
C LEU A 59 -6.93 18.14 15.59
N LEU A 60 -7.31 18.72 16.74
CA LEU A 60 -6.44 19.65 17.48
C LEU A 60 -5.17 18.93 17.97
N ILE A 61 -5.29 17.76 18.58
CA ILE A 61 -4.14 16.95 19.03
C ILE A 61 -3.25 16.58 17.84
N ALA A 62 -3.84 16.13 16.72
CA ALA A 62 -3.08 15.82 15.50
C ALA A 62 -2.31 17.05 14.97
N GLY A 63 -2.95 18.23 14.98
CA GLY A 63 -2.30 19.48 14.60
C GLY A 63 -1.14 19.85 15.54
N ILE A 64 -1.33 19.71 16.86
CA ILE A 64 -0.26 19.96 17.84
C ILE A 64 0.91 19.00 17.63
N LEU A 65 0.65 17.70 17.43
CA LEU A 65 1.70 16.72 17.16
C LEU A 65 2.50 17.05 15.91
N LEU A 66 1.84 17.47 14.83
CA LEU A 66 2.51 17.92 13.61
C LEU A 66 3.38 19.17 13.83
N LEU A 67 2.93 20.12 14.67
CA LEU A 67 3.73 21.28 15.01
C LEU A 67 4.96 20.90 15.87
N VAL A 68 4.77 20.01 16.82
CA VAL A 68 5.87 19.46 17.66
C VAL A 68 6.90 18.75 16.77
N ASP A 69 6.43 17.92 15.83
CA ASP A 69 7.30 17.22 14.88
C ASP A 69 8.07 18.22 14.00
N ALA A 70 7.40 19.27 13.48
CA ALA A 70 8.05 20.30 12.68
C ALA A 70 9.13 21.05 13.47
N VAL A 71 8.84 21.43 14.73
CA VAL A 71 9.81 22.10 15.61
C VAL A 71 10.97 21.17 15.91
N TRP A 72 10.70 19.92 16.24
CA TRP A 72 11.72 18.91 16.52
C TRP A 72 12.63 18.66 15.30
N PHE A 73 12.04 18.55 14.11
CA PHE A 73 12.78 18.40 12.85
C PHE A 73 13.70 19.61 12.58
N LEU A 74 13.18 20.83 12.73
CA LEU A 74 13.98 22.06 12.56
C LEU A 74 15.10 22.18 13.61
N ALA A 75 14.83 21.86 14.87
CA ALA A 75 15.82 21.89 15.94
C ALA A 75 16.97 20.89 15.70
N ASN A 76 16.67 19.73 15.11
CA ASN A 76 17.64 18.71 14.76
C ASN A 76 18.21 18.84 13.34
N GLY A 77 17.92 19.93 12.64
CA GLY A 77 18.38 20.15 11.26
C GLY A 77 19.89 20.10 11.07
N LYS A 78 20.68 20.30 12.14
CA LYS A 78 22.14 20.14 12.13
C LYS A 78 22.57 18.71 11.83
N ALA A 79 21.77 17.69 12.19
CA ALA A 79 22.05 16.30 11.88
C ALA A 79 22.01 16.01 10.36
N LEU A 80 21.26 16.81 9.61
CA LEU A 80 21.19 16.70 8.15
C LEU A 80 22.41 17.32 7.45
N GLY A 81 23.23 18.11 8.14
CA GLY A 81 24.34 18.85 7.56
C GLY A 81 23.85 19.82 6.49
N ASN A 82 24.36 19.67 5.28
CA ASN A 82 23.94 20.43 4.10
C ASN A 82 22.93 19.67 3.22
N LYS A 83 22.57 18.45 3.59
CA LYS A 83 21.65 17.60 2.80
C LYS A 83 20.24 18.17 2.87
N GLY A 84 19.57 18.26 1.73
CA GLY A 84 18.20 18.81 1.63
C GLY A 84 18.08 20.33 1.63
N LYS A 85 19.19 21.10 1.75
CA LYS A 85 19.19 22.57 1.66
C LYS A 85 19.08 23.09 0.23
N GLU A 86 19.53 22.30 -0.73
CA GLU A 86 19.45 22.61 -2.15
C GLU A 86 18.44 21.68 -2.84
N PRO A 87 17.81 22.13 -3.93
CA PRO A 87 16.98 21.26 -4.75
C PRO A 87 17.76 20.02 -5.17
N PHE A 88 17.07 18.87 -5.23
CA PHE A 88 17.66 17.61 -5.67
C PHE A 88 18.27 17.76 -7.06
N LYS A 89 19.58 17.84 -7.15
CA LYS A 89 20.32 17.70 -8.40
C LYS A 89 20.55 16.21 -8.63
N LYS A 90 20.48 15.78 -9.90
CA LYS A 90 20.64 14.38 -10.31
C LYS A 90 21.95 13.71 -9.80
N ASP A 91 22.93 14.49 -9.40
CA ASP A 91 24.30 14.07 -9.11
C ASP A 91 24.67 13.98 -7.63
N GLN A 92 23.68 14.04 -6.72
CA GLN A 92 23.97 14.10 -5.27
C GLN A 92 24.15 12.72 -4.61
N ARG A 93 23.96 11.62 -5.33
CA ARG A 93 24.15 10.26 -4.81
C ARG A 93 25.57 9.78 -5.10
N SER A 94 26.36 9.52 -4.06
CA SER A 94 27.77 9.14 -4.17
C SER A 94 28.01 7.77 -4.80
N PHE A 95 27.07 6.83 -4.67
CA PHE A 95 27.17 5.49 -5.25
C PHE A 95 26.76 5.42 -6.73
N VAL A 96 26.30 6.52 -7.32
CA VAL A 96 26.03 6.58 -8.77
C VAL A 96 27.24 7.17 -9.46
N ASP A 97 27.88 6.39 -10.34
CA ASP A 97 28.97 6.86 -11.21
C ASP A 97 28.41 8.00 -12.08
N LYS A 98 28.81 9.24 -11.74
CA LYS A 98 28.29 10.47 -12.34
C LYS A 98 28.58 10.54 -13.84
N ASP A 99 29.73 10.08 -14.24
CA ASP A 99 30.18 10.17 -15.64
C ASP A 99 29.42 9.15 -16.50
N LYS A 100 29.22 7.93 -15.99
CA LYS A 100 28.42 6.90 -16.67
C LYS A 100 26.97 7.31 -16.79
N LYS A 101 26.39 7.87 -15.72
CA LYS A 101 24.97 8.29 -15.71
C LYS A 101 24.72 9.46 -16.65
N ALA A 102 25.58 10.49 -16.64
CA ALA A 102 25.47 11.62 -17.56
C ALA A 102 25.60 11.18 -19.03
N ALA A 103 26.52 10.24 -19.31
CA ALA A 103 26.70 9.66 -20.64
C ALA A 103 25.46 8.83 -21.06
N GLU A 104 24.83 8.09 -20.16
CA GLU A 104 23.62 7.32 -20.43
C GLU A 104 22.39 8.22 -20.62
N GLU A 105 22.24 9.26 -19.81
CA GLU A 105 21.13 10.23 -19.93
C GLU A 105 21.16 11.03 -21.24
N SER A 106 22.33 11.22 -21.86
CA SER A 106 22.46 11.92 -23.14
C SER A 106 22.05 11.06 -24.34
N LYS A 107 22.05 9.73 -24.21
CA LYS A 107 21.72 8.82 -25.31
C LYS A 107 20.21 8.81 -25.61
N PRO A 108 19.80 8.62 -26.89
CA PRO A 108 18.40 8.38 -27.21
C PRO A 108 17.93 7.04 -26.60
N LEU A 109 16.64 6.97 -26.25
CA LEU A 109 16.04 5.75 -25.73
C LEU A 109 16.12 4.62 -26.75
N THR A 110 16.69 3.51 -26.34
CA THR A 110 16.78 2.28 -27.14
C THR A 110 15.43 1.58 -27.23
N THR A 111 15.29 0.59 -28.10
CA THR A 111 14.09 -0.27 -28.16
C THR A 111 13.89 -1.05 -26.85
N GLY A 112 14.99 -1.51 -26.22
CA GLY A 112 14.95 -2.15 -24.89
C GLY A 112 14.44 -1.20 -23.80
N ASP A 113 14.91 0.06 -23.79
CA ASP A 113 14.41 1.07 -22.83
C ASP A 113 12.91 1.30 -22.96
N LYS A 114 12.39 1.36 -24.20
CA LYS A 114 10.95 1.51 -24.44
C LYS A 114 10.16 0.30 -23.93
N LYS A 115 10.67 -0.91 -24.07
CA LYS A 115 10.05 -2.14 -23.52
C LYS A 115 10.04 -2.13 -22.01
N ARG A 116 11.12 -1.72 -21.35
CA ARG A 116 11.19 -1.57 -19.88
C ARG A 116 10.20 -0.53 -19.37
N VAL A 117 10.11 0.63 -20.01
CA VAL A 117 9.12 1.66 -19.70
C VAL A 117 7.71 1.12 -19.82
N PHE A 118 7.42 0.37 -20.90
CA PHE A 118 6.12 -0.26 -21.09
C PHE A 118 5.79 -1.29 -20.01
N ALA A 119 6.77 -2.12 -19.59
CA ALA A 119 6.60 -3.06 -18.49
C ALA A 119 6.29 -2.35 -17.16
N ILE A 120 6.97 -1.23 -16.87
CA ILE A 120 6.72 -0.39 -15.69
C ILE A 120 5.31 0.19 -15.73
N ILE A 121 4.86 0.70 -16.87
CA ILE A 121 3.51 1.24 -17.02
C ILE A 121 2.47 0.14 -16.77
N ILE A 122 2.65 -1.05 -17.35
CA ILE A 122 1.74 -2.19 -17.13
C ILE A 122 1.64 -2.54 -15.65
N VAL A 123 2.77 -2.71 -14.95
CA VAL A 123 2.73 -3.07 -13.52
C VAL A 123 2.09 -1.98 -12.68
N THR A 124 2.30 -0.71 -13.02
CA THR A 124 1.66 0.42 -12.33
C THR A 124 0.15 0.42 -12.53
N LEU A 125 -0.33 0.21 -13.76
CA LEU A 125 -1.76 0.14 -14.05
C LEU A 125 -2.42 -1.08 -13.40
N LEU A 126 -1.74 -2.23 -13.35
CA LEU A 126 -2.23 -3.42 -12.65
C LEU A 126 -2.27 -3.19 -11.13
N SER A 127 -1.32 -2.43 -10.60
CA SER A 127 -1.33 -2.01 -9.20
C SER A 127 -2.55 -1.14 -8.86
N ALA A 128 -3.07 -0.36 -9.83
CA ALA A 128 -4.29 0.40 -9.61
C ALA A 128 -5.51 -0.51 -9.35
N ILE A 129 -5.59 -1.68 -10.00
CA ILE A 129 -6.65 -2.68 -9.74
C ILE A 129 -6.60 -3.16 -8.29
N PHE A 130 -5.38 -3.46 -7.78
CA PHE A 130 -5.17 -3.80 -6.39
C PHE A 130 -5.66 -2.69 -5.45
N TRP A 131 -5.23 -1.45 -5.67
CA TRP A 131 -5.57 -0.34 -4.80
C TRP A 131 -7.06 0.04 -4.85
N ILE A 132 -7.72 -0.06 -6.02
CA ILE A 132 -9.17 0.12 -6.14
C ILE A 132 -9.90 -0.90 -5.25
N ALA A 133 -9.56 -2.17 -5.40
CA ALA A 133 -10.16 -3.23 -4.58
C ALA A 133 -9.81 -3.05 -3.10
N TRP A 134 -8.57 -2.73 -2.78
CA TRP A 134 -8.09 -2.54 -1.42
C TRP A 134 -8.84 -1.41 -0.70
N TYR A 135 -8.91 -0.21 -1.28
CA TYR A 135 -9.66 0.91 -0.67
C TYR A 135 -11.16 0.66 -0.61
N MET A 136 -11.74 0.06 -1.63
CA MET A 136 -13.17 -0.24 -1.64
C MET A 136 -13.55 -1.23 -0.53
N SER A 137 -12.69 -2.20 -0.21
CA SER A 137 -12.92 -3.17 0.85
C SER A 137 -13.02 -2.51 2.24
N TYR A 138 -12.32 -1.41 2.48
CA TYR A 138 -12.48 -0.62 3.70
C TYR A 138 -13.90 -0.10 3.87
N ASN A 139 -14.49 0.52 2.83
CA ASN A 139 -15.88 0.98 2.88
C ASN A 139 -16.83 -0.17 3.19
N VAL A 140 -16.58 -1.35 2.60
CA VAL A 140 -17.39 -2.56 2.88
C VAL A 140 -17.26 -2.98 4.33
N VAL A 141 -16.03 -3.06 4.86
CA VAL A 141 -15.84 -3.45 6.26
C VAL A 141 -16.44 -2.42 7.20
N TYR A 142 -16.23 -1.12 6.96
CA TYR A 142 -16.76 -0.07 7.81
C TYR A 142 -18.29 -0.03 7.82
N TYR A 143 -18.95 -0.01 6.67
CA TYR A 143 -20.38 0.21 6.59
C TYR A 143 -21.22 -1.07 6.68
N TYR A 144 -20.72 -2.21 6.20
CA TYR A 144 -21.49 -3.45 6.25
C TYR A 144 -21.13 -4.31 7.46
N PHE A 145 -19.84 -4.56 7.68
CA PHE A 145 -19.37 -5.39 8.81
C PHE A 145 -19.08 -4.58 10.07
N GLY A 146 -18.85 -3.28 9.96
CA GLY A 146 -18.65 -2.39 11.09
C GLY A 146 -19.92 -2.17 11.90
N PHE A 147 -19.80 -1.46 13.02
CA PHE A 147 -20.91 -1.14 13.89
C PHE A 147 -20.98 0.36 14.17
N GLY A 148 -22.20 0.84 14.38
CA GLY A 148 -22.49 2.23 14.71
C GLY A 148 -24.00 2.43 14.86
N ASP A 149 -24.39 3.59 15.44
CA ASP A 149 -25.79 3.91 15.74
C ASP A 149 -26.53 4.51 14.54
N SER A 150 -25.81 4.96 13.50
CA SER A 150 -26.45 5.50 12.31
C SER A 150 -26.95 4.39 11.37
N SER A 151 -27.96 4.70 10.57
CA SER A 151 -28.53 3.78 9.56
C SER A 151 -27.52 3.42 8.43
N GLU A 152 -26.37 4.08 8.40
CA GLU A 152 -25.31 3.75 7.45
C GLU A 152 -24.64 2.42 7.76
N PHE A 153 -24.57 2.04 9.06
CA PHE A 153 -23.96 0.79 9.50
C PHE A 153 -24.98 -0.36 9.48
N LEU A 154 -24.59 -1.48 8.88
CA LEU A 154 -25.45 -2.67 8.80
C LEU A 154 -25.18 -3.67 9.93
N ASN A 155 -24.11 -3.49 10.70
CA ASN A 155 -23.76 -4.31 11.87
C ASN A 155 -23.71 -5.82 11.57
N TRP A 156 -23.16 -6.21 10.42
CA TRP A 156 -23.14 -7.60 9.98
C TRP A 156 -22.16 -8.51 10.73
N ALA A 157 -21.20 -7.94 11.44
CA ALA A 157 -20.26 -8.70 12.26
C ALA A 157 -20.49 -8.44 13.75
N ASP A 158 -20.35 -9.49 14.55
CA ASP A 158 -20.23 -9.39 16.01
C ASP A 158 -18.78 -9.06 16.36
N TRP A 159 -18.54 -7.85 16.83
CA TRP A 159 -17.22 -7.36 17.23
C TRP A 159 -16.87 -7.75 18.67
N SER A 160 -17.20 -8.96 19.07
CA SER A 160 -16.76 -9.54 20.33
C SER A 160 -15.71 -10.62 20.11
N LEU A 161 -14.60 -10.52 20.83
CA LEU A 161 -13.51 -11.49 20.79
C LEU A 161 -13.25 -12.01 22.20
N PHE A 162 -13.40 -13.31 22.42
CA PHE A 162 -13.26 -13.96 23.74
C PHE A 162 -14.06 -13.29 24.87
N GLY A 163 -15.28 -12.82 24.55
CA GLY A 163 -16.13 -12.13 25.53
C GLY A 163 -15.83 -10.64 25.72
N TRP A 164 -14.83 -10.10 25.04
CA TRP A 164 -14.48 -8.68 25.06
C TRP A 164 -15.06 -7.99 23.83
N LYS A 165 -15.86 -6.94 24.05
CA LYS A 165 -16.37 -6.14 22.95
C LYS A 165 -15.28 -5.20 22.45
N ILE A 166 -14.98 -5.28 21.15
CA ILE A 166 -14.04 -4.39 20.49
C ILE A 166 -14.67 -3.01 20.36
N PRO A 167 -14.03 -1.94 20.82
CA PRO A 167 -14.72 -0.65 20.98
C PRO A 167 -14.89 0.11 19.67
N GLN A 168 -14.10 -0.17 18.63
CA GLN A 168 -14.05 0.64 17.41
C GLN A 168 -13.90 -0.19 16.14
N THR A 169 -14.69 0.14 15.11
CA THR A 169 -14.53 -0.44 13.76
C THR A 169 -13.15 -0.11 13.17
N SER A 170 -12.57 1.04 13.52
CA SER A 170 -11.23 1.45 13.10
C SER A 170 -10.12 0.46 13.49
N TYR A 171 -10.37 -0.47 14.39
CA TYR A 171 -9.43 -1.55 14.71
C TYR A 171 -9.18 -2.50 13.54
N PHE A 172 -10.02 -2.45 12.50
CA PHE A 172 -9.69 -3.07 11.22
C PHE A 172 -8.40 -2.49 10.61
N ASP A 173 -8.22 -1.17 10.65
CA ASP A 173 -6.97 -0.50 10.22
C ASP A 173 -5.80 -0.86 11.14
N SER A 174 -6.06 -1.01 12.44
CA SER A 174 -5.05 -1.44 13.40
C SER A 174 -4.51 -2.83 13.08
N LEU A 175 -5.37 -3.76 12.63
CA LEU A 175 -4.97 -5.09 12.18
C LEU A 175 -4.06 -5.03 10.94
N ASN A 176 -4.37 -4.15 9.99
CA ASN A 176 -3.51 -3.95 8.82
C ASN A 176 -2.13 -3.44 9.25
N ALA A 177 -2.07 -2.36 10.02
CA ALA A 177 -0.81 -1.78 10.47
C ALA A 177 0.03 -2.78 11.30
N LEU A 178 -0.60 -3.51 12.25
CA LEU A 178 0.07 -4.53 13.04
C LEU A 178 0.62 -5.67 12.17
N THR A 179 -0.18 -6.12 11.21
CA THR A 179 0.22 -7.17 10.28
C THR A 179 1.40 -6.72 9.43
N CYS A 180 1.42 -5.48 8.95
CA CYS A 180 2.54 -4.92 8.20
C CYS A 180 3.82 -4.81 9.05
N ILE A 181 3.71 -4.41 10.32
CA ILE A 181 4.86 -4.35 11.25
C ILE A 181 5.47 -5.75 11.43
N VAL A 182 4.64 -6.78 11.60
CA VAL A 182 5.10 -8.16 11.81
C VAL A 182 5.60 -8.80 10.52
N LEU A 183 4.85 -8.64 9.42
CA LEU A 183 5.18 -9.29 8.16
C LEU A 183 6.32 -8.63 7.38
N GLY A 184 6.61 -7.36 7.62
CA GLY A 184 7.74 -6.68 6.98
C GLY A 184 9.05 -7.45 7.12
N PRO A 185 9.54 -7.70 8.35
CA PRO A 185 10.73 -8.52 8.60
C PRO A 185 10.60 -9.95 8.08
N VAL A 186 9.42 -10.58 8.22
CA VAL A 186 9.17 -11.94 7.75
C VAL A 186 9.35 -12.04 6.23
N PHE A 187 8.73 -11.14 5.48
CA PHE A 187 8.89 -11.13 4.02
C PHE A 187 10.30 -10.75 3.58
N ALA A 188 11.00 -9.86 4.28
CA ALA A 188 12.40 -9.58 4.00
C ALA A 188 13.24 -10.86 4.06
N ILE A 189 13.05 -11.70 5.10
CA ILE A 189 13.73 -13.00 5.22
C ILE A 189 13.29 -13.97 4.12
N VAL A 190 11.98 -14.03 3.81
CA VAL A 190 11.45 -14.93 2.77
C VAL A 190 12.05 -14.57 1.41
N TRP A 191 12.06 -13.30 1.03
CA TRP A 191 12.60 -12.86 -0.26
C TRP A 191 14.11 -13.06 -0.33
N ALA A 192 14.87 -12.77 0.73
CA ALA A 192 16.30 -13.04 0.78
C ALA A 192 16.61 -14.55 0.59
N LYS A 193 15.87 -15.43 1.27
CA LYS A 193 16.01 -16.87 1.09
C LYS A 193 15.61 -17.34 -0.31
N MET A 194 14.61 -16.71 -0.93
CA MET A 194 14.21 -17.05 -2.30
C MET A 194 15.27 -16.60 -3.31
N ALA A 195 15.82 -15.40 -3.15
CA ALA A 195 16.89 -14.88 -4.00
C ALA A 195 18.15 -15.74 -3.97
N ALA A 196 18.45 -16.36 -2.82
CA ALA A 196 19.59 -17.27 -2.66
C ALA A 196 19.40 -18.67 -3.33
N ARG A 197 18.21 -18.98 -3.87
CA ARG A 197 17.96 -20.26 -4.56
C ARG A 197 18.58 -20.27 -5.97
N PRO A 198 18.90 -21.45 -6.52
CA PRO A 198 19.41 -21.52 -7.91
C PRO A 198 18.47 -20.95 -8.97
N LYS A 199 17.17 -20.93 -8.69
CA LYS A 199 16.13 -20.32 -9.58
C LYS A 199 15.93 -18.82 -9.35
N GLY A 200 16.66 -18.21 -8.39
CA GLY A 200 16.50 -16.82 -8.00
C GLY A 200 15.20 -16.51 -7.27
N ASP A 201 14.91 -15.23 -7.12
CA ASP A 201 13.68 -14.71 -6.52
C ASP A 201 12.50 -14.80 -7.49
N MET A 202 11.31 -14.66 -6.96
CA MET A 202 10.09 -14.55 -7.76
C MET A 202 10.03 -13.17 -8.42
N SER A 203 9.62 -13.14 -9.69
CA SER A 203 9.51 -11.88 -10.42
C SER A 203 8.48 -10.93 -9.82
N MET A 204 8.66 -9.62 -10.07
CA MET A 204 7.74 -8.59 -9.60
C MET A 204 6.31 -8.83 -10.08
N PHE A 205 6.13 -9.26 -11.33
CA PHE A 205 4.80 -9.54 -11.89
C PHE A 205 4.10 -10.70 -11.17
N LYS A 206 4.84 -11.76 -10.79
CA LYS A 206 4.28 -12.86 -9.98
C LYS A 206 3.90 -12.42 -8.58
N LYS A 207 4.75 -11.63 -7.92
CA LYS A 207 4.47 -11.08 -6.60
C LYS A 207 3.22 -10.18 -6.63
N THR A 208 3.12 -9.31 -7.64
CA THR A 208 1.93 -8.47 -7.87
C THR A 208 0.68 -9.30 -8.08
N ALA A 209 0.77 -10.35 -8.90
CA ALA A 209 -0.35 -11.27 -9.14
C ALA A 209 -0.83 -11.96 -7.86
N ILE A 210 0.09 -12.43 -7.00
CA ILE A 210 -0.25 -13.04 -5.71
C ILE A 210 -0.92 -11.99 -4.79
N GLY A 211 -0.42 -10.76 -4.74
CA GLY A 211 -1.03 -9.68 -3.97
C GLY A 211 -2.46 -9.40 -4.41
N ILE A 212 -2.70 -9.25 -5.73
CA ILE A 212 -4.04 -9.06 -6.30
C ILE A 212 -4.94 -10.27 -6.00
N PHE A 213 -4.42 -11.50 -6.10
CA PHE A 213 -5.17 -12.71 -5.80
C PHE A 213 -5.65 -12.75 -4.34
N LEU A 214 -4.80 -12.40 -3.39
CA LEU A 214 -5.15 -12.35 -1.97
C LEU A 214 -6.24 -11.30 -1.67
N VAL A 215 -6.19 -10.14 -2.31
CA VAL A 215 -7.28 -9.17 -2.22
C VAL A 215 -8.56 -9.73 -2.85
N GLY A 216 -8.49 -10.45 -3.97
CA GLY A 216 -9.64 -11.17 -4.53
C GLY A 216 -10.24 -12.17 -3.54
N LEU A 217 -9.39 -12.92 -2.83
CA LEU A 217 -9.83 -13.84 -1.76
C LEU A 217 -10.48 -13.13 -0.58
N SER A 218 -10.07 -11.90 -0.24
CA SER A 218 -10.73 -11.11 0.81
C SER A 218 -12.19 -10.81 0.45
N TYR A 219 -12.49 -10.55 -0.82
CA TYR A 219 -13.86 -10.38 -1.31
C TYR A 219 -14.66 -11.70 -1.29
N VAL A 220 -14.01 -12.83 -1.60
CA VAL A 220 -14.63 -14.15 -1.41
C VAL A 220 -15.00 -14.34 0.07
N ALA A 221 -14.10 -14.00 1.00
CA ALA A 221 -14.36 -14.08 2.43
C ALA A 221 -15.53 -13.18 2.86
N MET A 222 -15.65 -11.96 2.30
CA MET A 222 -16.79 -11.06 2.55
C MET A 222 -18.11 -11.67 2.09
N VAL A 223 -18.15 -12.26 0.90
CA VAL A 223 -19.35 -12.92 0.36
C VAL A 223 -19.72 -14.14 1.21
N LEU A 224 -18.74 -14.98 1.58
CA LEU A 224 -18.97 -16.12 2.45
C LEU A 224 -19.47 -15.70 3.84
N ALA A 225 -18.88 -14.67 4.42
CA ALA A 225 -19.34 -14.10 5.70
C ALA A 225 -20.79 -13.65 5.61
N ASN A 226 -21.18 -12.97 4.52
CA ASN A 226 -22.57 -12.56 4.31
C ASN A 226 -23.53 -13.74 4.11
N ILE A 227 -23.11 -14.79 3.40
CA ILE A 227 -23.93 -16.01 3.24
C ILE A 227 -24.12 -16.73 4.60
N ILE A 228 -23.03 -16.88 5.36
CA ILE A 228 -23.03 -17.63 6.62
C ILE A 228 -23.81 -16.90 7.71
N ARG A 229 -23.77 -15.55 7.78
CA ARG A 229 -24.53 -14.80 8.78
C ARG A 229 -26.04 -14.91 8.59
N GLY A 230 -26.54 -15.14 7.36
CA GLY A 230 -27.97 -15.09 7.06
C GLY A 230 -28.59 -13.74 7.44
N ASP A 231 -29.61 -13.77 8.30
CA ASP A 231 -30.26 -12.56 8.84
C ASP A 231 -29.61 -12.06 10.16
N GLY A 232 -28.61 -12.79 10.68
CA GLY A 232 -27.88 -12.45 11.90
C GLY A 232 -26.55 -11.75 11.65
N GLN A 233 -25.61 -12.00 12.56
CA GLN A 233 -24.23 -11.49 12.49
C GLN A 233 -23.24 -12.64 12.26
N CYS A 234 -22.17 -12.37 11.51
CA CYS A 234 -21.03 -13.29 11.44
C CYS A 234 -20.04 -13.02 12.57
N SER A 235 -19.21 -14.01 12.87
CA SER A 235 -18.13 -13.86 13.84
C SER A 235 -17.09 -12.85 13.37
N TRP A 236 -16.48 -12.12 14.30
CA TRP A 236 -15.34 -11.21 14.04
C TRP A 236 -14.13 -11.92 13.41
N PHE A 237 -14.04 -13.23 13.49
CA PHE A 237 -13.05 -14.03 12.75
C PHE A 237 -13.03 -13.67 11.25
N TRP A 238 -14.18 -13.40 10.63
CA TRP A 238 -14.25 -13.01 9.23
C TRP A 238 -13.59 -11.66 8.97
N VAL A 239 -13.73 -10.72 9.91
CA VAL A 239 -13.06 -9.40 9.82
C VAL A 239 -11.54 -9.57 9.93
N ILE A 240 -11.06 -10.43 10.85
CA ILE A 240 -9.63 -10.78 10.94
C ILE A 240 -9.14 -11.39 9.63
N LEU A 241 -9.86 -12.37 9.09
CA LEU A 241 -9.46 -13.06 7.86
C LEU A 241 -9.38 -12.10 6.67
N ILE A 242 -10.37 -11.21 6.52
CA ILE A 242 -10.38 -10.16 5.50
C ILE A 242 -9.16 -9.25 5.66
N ALA A 243 -8.90 -8.74 6.87
CA ALA A 243 -7.76 -7.87 7.16
C ALA A 243 -6.42 -8.55 6.87
N LEU A 244 -6.26 -9.81 7.26
CA LEU A 244 -5.04 -10.57 7.01
C LEU A 244 -4.80 -10.80 5.51
N LEU A 245 -5.83 -11.22 4.77
CA LEU A 245 -5.71 -11.44 3.33
C LEU A 245 -5.31 -10.16 2.59
N MET A 246 -5.90 -9.02 2.96
CA MET A 246 -5.55 -7.71 2.40
C MET A 246 -4.13 -7.31 2.74
N SER A 247 -3.74 -7.39 4.02
CA SER A 247 -2.44 -6.94 4.51
C SER A 247 -1.29 -7.81 4.00
N VAL A 248 -1.49 -9.14 3.93
CA VAL A 248 -0.52 -10.05 3.33
C VAL A 248 -0.36 -9.75 1.85
N GLY A 249 -1.48 -9.53 1.13
CA GLY A 249 -1.45 -9.13 -0.27
C GLY A 249 -0.67 -7.83 -0.50
N GLU A 250 -0.89 -6.83 0.34
CA GLU A 250 -0.17 -5.54 0.31
C GLU A 250 1.33 -5.74 0.53
N MET A 251 1.72 -6.47 1.56
CA MET A 251 3.12 -6.67 1.92
C MET A 251 3.93 -7.45 0.89
N ILE A 252 3.26 -8.28 0.07
CA ILE A 252 3.95 -9.05 -0.98
C ILE A 252 4.43 -8.16 -2.12
N PHE A 253 3.69 -7.11 -2.50
CA PHE A 253 4.06 -6.33 -3.68
C PHE A 253 4.29 -4.84 -3.43
N SER A 254 3.64 -4.22 -2.48
CA SER A 254 3.66 -2.77 -2.28
C SER A 254 5.08 -2.19 -2.07
N PRO A 255 5.95 -2.81 -1.24
CA PRO A 255 7.30 -2.32 -1.06
C PRO A 255 8.19 -2.44 -2.31
N LEU A 256 7.80 -3.29 -3.26
CA LEU A 256 8.64 -3.68 -4.39
C LEU A 256 8.51 -2.74 -5.60
N GLY A 257 7.47 -1.91 -5.67
CA GLY A 257 7.22 -1.06 -6.83
C GLY A 257 8.35 -0.07 -7.09
N ASN A 258 8.79 0.63 -6.07
CA ASN A 258 9.90 1.56 -6.19
C ASN A 258 11.22 0.83 -6.51
N SER A 259 11.44 -0.35 -5.90
CA SER A 259 12.61 -1.19 -6.17
C SER A 259 12.62 -1.65 -7.63
N PHE A 260 11.50 -2.15 -8.15
CA PHE A 260 11.36 -2.57 -9.54
C PHE A 260 11.66 -1.42 -10.52
N ILE A 261 11.08 -0.24 -10.28
CA ILE A 261 11.34 0.93 -11.11
C ILE A 261 12.82 1.33 -11.03
N SER A 262 13.41 1.34 -9.84
CA SER A 262 14.83 1.69 -9.67
C SER A 262 15.77 0.73 -10.38
N MET A 263 15.38 -0.54 -10.53
CA MET A 263 16.18 -1.58 -11.19
C MET A 263 16.08 -1.52 -12.73
N PHE A 264 14.87 -1.31 -13.25
CA PHE A 264 14.60 -1.45 -14.70
C PHE A 264 14.39 -0.13 -15.44
N ALA A 265 14.15 0.98 -14.76
CA ALA A 265 13.91 2.25 -15.43
C ALA A 265 15.18 2.79 -16.10
N PRO A 266 15.10 3.25 -17.36
CA PRO A 266 16.18 3.97 -17.99
C PRO A 266 16.59 5.18 -17.15
N ALA A 267 17.91 5.43 -17.00
CA ALA A 267 18.44 6.52 -16.18
C ALA A 267 17.78 7.88 -16.47
N LYS A 268 17.55 8.15 -17.75
CA LYS A 268 16.87 9.37 -18.26
C LYS A 268 15.47 9.56 -17.73
N LEU A 269 14.71 8.48 -17.49
CA LEU A 269 13.30 8.50 -17.08
C LEU A 269 13.10 8.07 -15.63
N MET A 270 14.15 7.72 -14.90
CA MET A 270 14.08 7.19 -13.53
C MET A 270 13.21 8.05 -12.60
N GLY A 271 13.50 9.34 -12.52
CA GLY A 271 12.73 10.25 -11.64
C GLY A 271 11.27 10.39 -12.06
N LEU A 272 10.98 10.40 -13.37
CA LEU A 272 9.62 10.43 -13.89
C LEU A 272 8.86 9.15 -13.52
N LEU A 273 9.46 7.99 -13.71
CA LEU A 273 8.83 6.68 -13.47
C LEU A 273 8.64 6.40 -11.98
N LEU A 274 9.58 6.82 -11.12
CA LEU A 274 9.38 6.78 -9.67
C LEU A 274 8.21 7.68 -9.23
N GLY A 275 8.03 8.84 -9.87
CA GLY A 275 6.86 9.69 -9.65
C GLY A 275 5.56 9.11 -10.25
N PHE A 276 5.67 8.22 -11.23
CA PHE A 276 4.52 7.57 -11.86
C PHE A 276 3.90 6.47 -10.98
N TRP A 277 4.68 5.80 -10.13
CA TRP A 277 4.18 4.73 -9.25
C TRP A 277 3.00 5.15 -8.36
N PRO A 278 3.02 6.31 -7.66
CA PRO A 278 1.88 6.78 -6.87
C PRO A 278 0.62 7.07 -7.69
N ILE A 279 0.70 7.16 -9.02
CA ILE A 279 -0.47 7.36 -9.89
C ILE A 279 -1.44 6.17 -9.78
N ALA A 280 -0.95 4.97 -9.51
CA ALA A 280 -1.82 3.81 -9.25
C ALA A 280 -2.78 4.08 -8.06
N VAL A 281 -2.26 4.62 -6.97
CA VAL A 281 -3.05 5.00 -5.79
C VAL A 281 -3.98 6.17 -6.13
N PHE A 282 -3.51 7.17 -6.86
CA PHE A 282 -4.32 8.30 -7.30
C PHE A 282 -5.52 7.85 -8.15
N ILE A 283 -5.31 6.99 -9.14
CA ILE A 283 -6.39 6.41 -9.95
C ILE A 283 -7.38 5.65 -9.06
N ALA A 284 -6.87 4.85 -8.13
CA ALA A 284 -7.70 4.11 -7.20
C ALA A 284 -8.60 5.03 -6.38
N THR A 285 -8.04 6.11 -5.80
CA THR A 285 -8.81 7.05 -4.98
C THR A 285 -9.87 7.84 -5.73
N LEU A 286 -9.72 7.99 -7.04
CA LEU A 286 -10.76 8.57 -7.90
C LEU A 286 -11.90 7.59 -8.23
N ILE A 287 -11.58 6.30 -8.37
CA ILE A 287 -12.52 5.30 -8.88
C ILE A 287 -13.30 4.63 -7.75
N TYR A 288 -12.64 4.21 -6.65
CA TYR A 288 -13.29 3.37 -5.66
C TYR A 288 -14.51 4.02 -4.97
N PRO A 289 -14.55 5.35 -4.69
CA PRO A 289 -15.72 5.92 -4.03
C PRO A 289 -16.96 5.91 -4.94
N SER A 290 -16.78 6.22 -6.22
CA SER A 290 -17.84 6.19 -7.23
C SER A 290 -18.34 4.76 -7.46
N LEU A 291 -17.43 3.78 -7.52
CA LEU A 291 -17.77 2.38 -7.66
C LEU A 291 -18.56 1.87 -6.44
N TYR A 292 -18.08 2.16 -5.22
CA TYR A 292 -18.79 1.81 -4.00
C TYR A 292 -20.20 2.44 -3.97
N GLY A 293 -20.31 3.75 -4.22
CA GLY A 293 -21.61 4.45 -4.24
C GLY A 293 -22.58 3.90 -5.28
N ALA A 294 -22.10 3.49 -6.44
CA ALA A 294 -22.94 2.87 -7.47
C ALA A 294 -23.48 1.48 -7.06
N LEU A 295 -22.77 0.76 -6.20
CA LEU A 295 -23.13 -0.59 -5.77
C LEU A 295 -23.91 -0.59 -4.45
N ASP A 296 -23.78 0.45 -3.62
CA ASP A 296 -24.28 0.45 -2.24
C ASP A 296 -25.80 0.21 -2.15
N ALA A 297 -26.59 0.99 -2.89
CA ALA A 297 -28.05 0.86 -2.85
C ALA A 297 -28.55 -0.55 -3.22
N GLY A 298 -27.99 -1.14 -4.27
CA GLY A 298 -28.33 -2.50 -4.68
C GLY A 298 -27.82 -3.57 -3.71
N SER A 299 -26.66 -3.34 -3.09
CA SER A 299 -26.08 -4.23 -2.09
C SER A 299 -26.96 -4.28 -0.83
N ARG A 300 -27.42 -3.13 -0.35
CA ARG A 300 -28.36 -3.01 0.77
C ARG A 300 -29.72 -3.64 0.45
N ALA A 301 -30.13 -3.63 -0.83
CA ALA A 301 -31.32 -4.30 -1.33
C ALA A 301 -31.12 -5.82 -1.60
N GLY A 302 -30.12 -6.46 -1.02
CA GLY A 302 -29.89 -7.90 -1.09
C GLY A 302 -28.99 -8.39 -2.23
N LYS A 303 -28.41 -7.49 -3.07
CA LYS A 303 -27.53 -7.87 -4.19
C LYS A 303 -26.04 -7.91 -3.82
N PHE A 304 -25.69 -7.84 -2.54
CA PHE A 304 -24.32 -7.84 -2.05
C PHE A 304 -23.50 -9.01 -2.60
N ASN A 305 -23.98 -10.24 -2.46
CA ASN A 305 -23.27 -11.43 -2.91
C ASN A 305 -23.02 -11.43 -4.42
N LEU A 306 -23.96 -10.93 -5.20
CA LEU A 306 -23.80 -10.81 -6.65
C LEU A 306 -22.70 -9.80 -7.00
N TYR A 307 -22.77 -8.59 -6.47
CA TYR A 307 -21.86 -7.52 -6.84
C TYR A 307 -20.43 -7.79 -6.35
N TYR A 308 -20.28 -8.13 -5.09
CA TYR A 308 -18.97 -8.41 -4.52
C TYR A 308 -18.41 -9.76 -4.96
N GLY A 309 -19.26 -10.71 -5.32
CA GLY A 309 -18.86 -11.96 -5.99
C GLY A 309 -18.31 -11.70 -7.40
N ILE A 310 -18.92 -10.80 -8.18
CA ILE A 310 -18.40 -10.39 -9.48
C ILE A 310 -17.04 -9.67 -9.32
N ILE A 311 -16.90 -8.78 -8.33
CA ILE A 311 -15.63 -8.10 -8.06
C ILE A 311 -14.55 -9.12 -7.67
N ALA A 312 -14.87 -10.06 -6.79
CA ALA A 312 -13.95 -11.14 -6.43
C ALA A 312 -13.49 -11.92 -7.68
N ALA A 313 -14.43 -12.32 -8.53
CA ALA A 313 -14.12 -13.06 -9.75
C ALA A 313 -13.25 -12.24 -10.71
N VAL A 314 -13.57 -10.98 -10.96
CA VAL A 314 -12.78 -10.09 -11.84
C VAL A 314 -11.36 -9.93 -11.29
N VAL A 315 -11.20 -9.63 -10.01
CA VAL A 315 -9.90 -9.43 -9.37
C VAL A 315 -9.06 -10.71 -9.41
N ILE A 316 -9.67 -11.88 -9.13
CA ILE A 316 -8.99 -13.18 -9.19
C ILE A 316 -8.60 -13.52 -10.64
N VAL A 317 -9.48 -13.30 -11.62
CA VAL A 317 -9.16 -13.54 -13.04
C VAL A 317 -8.00 -12.65 -13.47
N CYS A 318 -8.01 -11.36 -13.13
CA CYS A 318 -6.88 -10.47 -13.41
C CYS A 318 -5.57 -10.98 -12.80
N ALA A 319 -5.60 -11.46 -11.56
CA ALA A 319 -4.43 -12.04 -10.89
C ALA A 319 -3.92 -13.29 -11.61
N VAL A 320 -4.81 -14.22 -11.97
CA VAL A 320 -4.47 -15.47 -12.68
C VAL A 320 -3.87 -15.16 -14.06
N LEU A 321 -4.47 -14.24 -14.80
CA LEU A 321 -3.96 -13.82 -16.11
C LEU A 321 -2.56 -13.17 -15.96
N LEU A 322 -2.40 -12.25 -15.00
CA LEU A 322 -1.09 -11.65 -14.73
C LEU A 322 -0.03 -12.70 -14.39
N TYR A 323 -0.38 -13.68 -13.53
CA TYR A 323 0.53 -14.76 -13.18
C TYR A 323 0.91 -15.63 -14.40
N ALA A 324 -0.08 -15.98 -15.24
CA ALA A 324 0.14 -16.78 -16.42
C ALA A 324 1.02 -16.06 -17.48
N PHE A 325 0.85 -14.75 -17.62
CA PHE A 325 1.63 -13.93 -18.57
C PHE A 325 2.92 -13.37 -17.97
N SER A 326 3.20 -13.56 -16.67
CA SER A 326 4.37 -12.98 -15.99
C SER A 326 5.69 -13.26 -16.69
N GLY A 327 5.91 -14.49 -17.18
CA GLY A 327 7.15 -14.83 -17.89
C GLY A 327 7.37 -14.10 -19.23
N LYS A 328 6.29 -13.65 -19.90
CA LYS A 328 6.41 -12.78 -21.08
C LYS A 328 6.74 -11.34 -20.67
N LEU A 329 6.15 -10.88 -19.58
CA LEU A 329 6.39 -9.55 -19.05
C LEU A 329 7.81 -9.42 -18.44
N ASP A 330 8.31 -10.47 -17.80
CA ASP A 330 9.68 -10.54 -17.31
C ASP A 330 10.68 -10.37 -18.48
N LYS A 331 10.48 -11.07 -19.58
CA LYS A 331 11.33 -10.92 -20.77
C LYS A 331 11.31 -9.50 -21.34
N LEU A 332 10.16 -8.81 -21.30
CA LEU A 332 10.08 -7.40 -21.72
C LEU A 332 10.87 -6.46 -20.82
N ALA A 333 10.98 -6.78 -19.53
CA ALA A 333 11.74 -6.00 -18.57
C ALA A 333 13.24 -6.28 -18.66
N ASP A 334 13.64 -7.51 -19.01
CA ASP A 334 15.06 -7.93 -19.11
C ASP A 334 15.74 -7.52 -20.43
N GLU A 335 14.98 -7.31 -21.52
CA GLU A 335 15.48 -6.81 -22.81
C GLU A 335 15.74 -5.29 -22.77
#